data_82678a024a6678ff29060ccfe20db7ef
#
_entry.id   82678a024a6678ff29060ccfe20db7ef
#
_cell.length_a   1.000
_cell.length_b   1.000
_cell.length_c   1.000
_cell.angle_alpha   90.00
_cell.angle_beta   90.00
_cell.angle_gamma   90.00
#
_symmetry.space_group_name_H-M   'P 1'
#
loop_
_entity.id
_entity.type
_entity.pdbx_description
1 polymer ?
#
loop_
_entity_poly.entity_id
_entity_poly.type
_entity_poly.pdbx_seq_one_letter_code
_entity_poly.pdbx_strand_id
1 'polypeptide(L)' 'MRELEEVIILRDELEAIKLHDYDGLEQTEAAKKMGISQPTFARTLDRVYKKIADGIINGKAIKISDDPNQITSTR' A
#
# COMPACT_ATOMS: atom_id res chain seq x y z
N MET A 1 1.32 30.68 -4.16
CA MET A 1 1.90 29.49 -3.56
C MET A 1 1.07 28.26 -3.85
N ARG A 2 1.71 27.19 -4.18
CA ARG A 2 1.02 26.00 -4.57
C ARG A 2 0.89 25.05 -3.40
N GLU A 3 -0.27 24.46 -3.28
CA GLU A 3 -0.47 23.48 -2.21
C GLU A 3 0.31 22.23 -2.51
N LEU A 4 0.80 21.61 -1.45
CA LEU A 4 1.50 20.35 -1.57
C LEU A 4 0.47 19.23 -1.70
N GLU A 5 0.57 18.49 -2.78
CA GLU A 5 -0.32 17.36 -2.97
C GLU A 5 0.17 16.18 -2.17
N GLU A 6 -0.76 15.28 -1.87
CA GLU A 6 -0.46 14.12 -1.06
C GLU A 6 -0.86 12.85 -1.78
N VAL A 7 -0.08 11.81 -1.52
CA VAL A 7 -0.44 10.46 -1.89
C VAL A 7 -0.75 9.72 -0.60
N ILE A 8 -1.92 9.10 -0.53
CA ILE A 8 -2.36 8.44 0.70
C ILE A 8 -2.14 6.95 0.57
N ILE A 9 -1.33 6.39 1.45
CA ILE A 9 -1.08 4.96 1.50
C ILE A 9 -2.05 4.37 2.52
N LEU A 10 -2.83 3.41 2.07
CA LEU A 10 -3.80 2.77 2.95
C LEU A 10 -3.12 1.71 3.80
N ARG A 11 -3.79 1.32 4.86
CA ARG A 11 -3.19 0.38 5.81
C ARG A 11 -2.91 -0.97 5.19
N ASP A 12 -3.81 -1.47 4.36
CA ASP A 12 -3.56 -2.76 3.72
C ASP A 12 -2.41 -2.65 2.71
N GLU A 13 -2.28 -1.50 2.07
CA GLU A 13 -1.16 -1.29 1.16
C GLU A 13 0.16 -1.25 1.91
N LEU A 14 0.16 -0.60 3.05
CA LEU A 14 1.37 -0.52 3.86
C LEU A 14 1.77 -1.91 4.34
N GLU A 15 0.80 -2.69 4.79
CA GLU A 15 1.11 -4.03 5.25
C GLU A 15 1.64 -4.91 4.14
N ALA A 16 1.09 -4.77 2.95
CA ALA A 16 1.58 -5.55 1.82
C ALA A 16 3.04 -5.24 1.52
N ILE A 17 3.39 -3.97 1.51
CA ILE A 17 4.79 -3.59 1.29
C ILE A 17 5.67 -4.12 2.41
N LYS A 18 5.20 -4.01 3.63
CA LYS A 18 6.01 -4.45 4.75
C LYS A 18 6.32 -5.94 4.64
N LEU A 19 5.29 -6.74 4.37
CA LEU A 19 5.48 -8.18 4.33
C LEU A 19 6.35 -8.61 3.17
N HIS A 20 6.13 -8.04 2.01
CA HIS A 20 6.80 -8.50 0.81
C HIS A 20 8.13 -7.80 0.60
N ASP A 21 8.14 -6.48 0.66
CA ASP A 21 9.33 -5.72 0.28
C ASP A 21 10.28 -5.51 1.43
N TYR A 22 9.77 -5.40 2.63
CA TYR A 22 10.63 -5.17 3.77
C TYR A 22 11.04 -6.47 4.44
N ASP A 23 10.06 -7.34 4.70
CA ASP A 23 10.34 -8.61 5.38
C ASP A 23 10.82 -9.69 4.43
N GLY A 24 10.62 -9.52 3.13
CA GLY A 24 11.13 -10.46 2.15
C GLY A 24 10.27 -11.67 1.90
N LEU A 25 9.02 -11.66 2.34
CA LEU A 25 8.15 -12.81 2.11
C LEU A 25 7.74 -12.89 0.64
N GLU A 26 7.59 -14.09 0.14
CA GLU A 26 7.03 -14.24 -1.19
C GLU A 26 5.58 -13.86 -1.20
N GLN A 27 5.07 -13.52 -2.39
CA GLN A 27 3.71 -13.02 -2.47
C GLN A 27 2.69 -14.00 -1.94
N THR A 28 2.88 -15.28 -2.21
CA THR A 28 1.93 -16.28 -1.72
C THR A 28 1.89 -16.30 -0.20
N GLU A 29 3.03 -16.22 0.43
CA GLU A 29 3.09 -16.22 1.88
C GLU A 29 2.54 -14.94 2.47
N ALA A 30 2.87 -13.83 1.87
CA ALA A 30 2.38 -12.54 2.36
C ALA A 30 0.86 -12.48 2.23
N ALA A 31 0.33 -12.98 1.13
CA ALA A 31 -1.12 -13.00 0.95
C ALA A 31 -1.80 -13.83 2.02
N LYS A 32 -1.20 -14.97 2.36
CA LYS A 32 -1.75 -15.79 3.41
C LYS A 32 -1.79 -15.05 4.74
N LYS A 33 -0.72 -14.37 5.05
CA LYS A 33 -0.67 -13.64 6.31
C LYS A 33 -1.73 -12.55 6.37
N MET A 34 -2.07 -11.98 5.24
CA MET A 34 -3.11 -10.96 5.21
C MET A 34 -4.50 -11.54 5.03
N GLY A 35 -4.61 -12.85 4.81
CA GLY A 35 -5.91 -13.48 4.64
C GLY A 35 -6.57 -13.15 3.33
N ILE A 36 -5.79 -12.92 2.28
CA ILE A 36 -6.34 -12.60 0.96
C ILE A 36 -5.71 -13.51 -0.07
N SER A 37 -6.32 -13.53 -1.26
CA SER A 37 -5.79 -14.33 -2.34
C SER A 37 -4.53 -13.70 -2.90
N GLN A 38 -3.73 -14.50 -3.58
CA GLN A 38 -2.52 -13.97 -4.18
C GLN A 38 -2.80 -12.93 -5.26
N PRO A 39 -3.79 -13.14 -6.15
CA PRO A 39 -4.07 -12.08 -7.12
C PRO A 39 -4.50 -10.77 -6.48
N THR A 40 -5.24 -10.83 -5.39
CA THR A 40 -5.60 -9.62 -4.68
C THR A 40 -4.38 -8.96 -4.08
N PHE A 41 -3.47 -9.75 -3.52
CA PHE A 41 -2.24 -9.23 -2.98
C PHE A 41 -1.41 -8.54 -4.07
N ALA A 42 -1.29 -9.19 -5.22
CA ALA A 42 -0.52 -8.62 -6.32
C ALA A 42 -1.11 -7.28 -6.78
N ARG A 43 -2.43 -7.20 -6.83
CA ARG A 43 -3.07 -5.94 -7.20
C ARG A 43 -2.84 -4.86 -6.17
N THR A 44 -2.83 -5.24 -4.90
CA THR A 44 -2.55 -4.28 -3.83
C THR A 44 -1.13 -3.73 -3.95
N LEU A 45 -0.17 -4.60 -4.21
CA LEU A 45 1.21 -4.14 -4.43
C LEU A 45 1.29 -3.21 -5.63
N ASP A 46 0.66 -3.59 -6.73
CA ASP A 46 0.72 -2.76 -7.93
C ASP A 46 0.16 -1.37 -7.65
N ARG A 47 -0.94 -1.32 -6.92
CA ARG A 47 -1.56 -0.04 -6.60
C ARG A 47 -0.67 0.83 -5.74
N VAL A 48 -0.07 0.24 -4.70
CA VAL A 48 0.74 1.05 -3.80
C VAL A 48 2.06 1.43 -4.44
N TYR A 49 2.62 0.57 -5.29
CA TYR A 49 3.85 0.95 -6.00
C TYR A 49 3.60 2.16 -6.88
N LYS A 50 2.45 2.22 -7.55
CA LYS A 50 2.14 3.37 -8.39
C LYS A 50 1.96 4.63 -7.56
N LYS A 51 1.38 4.50 -6.38
CA LYS A 51 1.25 5.63 -5.48
C LYS A 51 2.61 6.17 -5.07
N ILE A 52 3.52 5.27 -4.72
CA ILE A 52 4.84 5.68 -4.30
C ILE A 52 5.59 6.33 -5.45
N ALA A 53 5.50 5.75 -6.63
CA ALA A 53 6.13 6.33 -7.81
C ALA A 53 5.59 7.72 -8.10
N ASP A 54 4.27 7.89 -7.98
CA ASP A 54 3.66 9.18 -8.20
C ASP A 54 4.20 10.21 -7.20
N GLY A 55 4.30 9.80 -5.95
CA GLY A 55 4.82 10.70 -4.94
C GLY A 55 6.25 11.13 -5.22
N ILE A 56 7.08 10.16 -5.59
CA ILE A 56 8.49 10.45 -5.82
C ILE A 56 8.68 11.30 -7.08
N ILE A 57 8.02 10.92 -8.16
CA ILE A 57 8.23 11.58 -9.44
C ILE A 57 7.68 12.98 -9.44
N ASN A 58 6.54 13.17 -8.83
CA ASN A 58 5.86 14.46 -8.86
C ASN A 58 6.04 15.27 -7.60
N GLY A 59 6.89 14.82 -6.69
CA GLY A 59 7.22 15.60 -5.50
C GLY A 59 6.06 15.76 -4.55
N LYS A 60 5.23 14.74 -4.43
CA LYS A 60 4.09 14.80 -3.51
C LYS A 60 4.49 14.24 -2.15
N ALA A 61 3.82 14.71 -1.13
CA ALA A 61 4.01 14.13 0.19
C ALA A 61 3.37 12.76 0.25
N ILE A 62 4.02 11.83 0.92
CA ILE A 62 3.46 10.48 1.09
C ILE A 62 2.97 10.37 2.52
N LYS A 63 1.71 10.04 2.66
CA LYS A 63 1.07 10.02 3.96
C LYS A 63 0.40 8.68 4.19
N ILE A 64 0.53 8.17 5.41
CA ILE A 64 -0.12 6.91 5.77
C ILE A 64 -1.48 7.25 6.36
N SER A 65 -2.49 6.55 5.88
CA SER A 65 -3.84 6.80 6.37
C SER A 65 -4.00 6.28 7.79
N ASP A 66 -4.58 7.10 8.64
CA ASP A 66 -4.95 6.67 9.98
C ASP A 66 -6.42 6.41 10.11
N ASP A 67 -7.16 6.60 9.06
CA ASP A 67 -8.60 6.47 9.12
C ASP A 67 -8.99 5.01 9.10
N PRO A 68 -9.56 4.48 10.17
CA PRO A 68 -9.94 3.07 10.18
C PRO A 68 -10.98 2.73 9.13
N ASN A 69 -11.73 3.70 8.67
CA ASN A 69 -12.72 3.42 7.63
C ASN A 69 -12.10 3.16 6.28
N GLN A 70 -10.82 3.43 6.13
CA GLN A 70 -10.14 3.16 4.88
C GLN A 70 -9.52 1.78 4.86
N ILE A 71 -9.60 1.06 5.95
CA ILE A 71 -9.21 -0.33 5.97
C ILE A 71 -10.41 -1.12 5.60
N THR A 72 -10.57 -1.34 4.33
CA THR A 72 -11.85 -1.80 3.91
C THR A 72 -12.00 -3.28 3.87
N SER A 73 -11.09 -3.88 3.23
CA SER A 73 -11.33 -5.22 2.80
C SER A 73 -11.35 -6.18 3.93
N THR A 74 -10.83 -5.80 5.03
CA THR A 74 -10.69 -6.75 6.09
C THR A 74 -11.90 -6.87 6.94
N ARG A 75 -12.87 -6.10 6.68
CA ARG A 75 -14.03 -6.16 7.56
C ARG A 75 -15.13 -6.94 6.97
#